data_2e6573fa1aedae94a88c9537e4a78acc
#
_entry.id   2e6573fa1aedae94a88c9537e4a78acc
#
_cell.length_a   1.000
_cell.length_b   1.000
_cell.length_c   1.000
_cell.angle_alpha   90.00
_cell.angle_beta   90.00
_cell.angle_gamma   90.00
#
_symmetry.space_group_name_H-M   'P 1'
#
loop_
_entity.id
_entity.type
_entity.pdbx_description
1 polymer ?
#
loop_
_entity_poly.entity_id
_entity_poly.type
_entity_poly.pdbx_seq_one_letter_code
_entity_poly.pdbx_strand_id
1 'polypeptide(L)'
;LSGALFDTSVLISGFPSLQIEDIPETMAISVITLGELRAGVRLASDPVARAARQERLVAVRDAFQPILVDEAVAEHYGDVLAVARSAGRTTKATDLLIIATASATGRTLYTHDSRQAALAQAAGIVVQSNA
;
A
#
# COMPACT_ATOMS: atom_id res chain seq x y z
N LEU A 1 -6.02 18.91 -1.40
CA LEU A 1 -5.83 18.27 -0.14
C LEU A 1 -5.56 16.78 -0.32
N SER A 2 -4.53 16.32 0.30
CA SER A 2 -4.10 14.94 0.12
C SER A 2 -4.98 13.96 0.88
N GLY A 3 -5.28 12.84 0.25
CA GLY A 3 -5.86 11.69 0.90
C GLY A 3 -4.77 10.76 1.41
N ALA A 4 -5.16 9.55 1.75
CA ALA A 4 -4.26 8.50 2.18
C ALA A 4 -4.28 7.34 1.19
N LEU A 5 -3.14 6.68 1.03
CA LEU A 5 -3.05 5.36 0.42
C LEU A 5 -2.50 4.40 1.47
N PHE A 6 -3.23 3.35 1.73
CA PHE A 6 -2.82 2.36 2.72
C PHE A 6 -2.06 1.23 2.04
N ASP A 7 -0.85 0.98 2.50
CA ASP A 7 -0.13 -0.23 2.14
C ASP A 7 -0.83 -1.45 2.75
N THR A 8 -0.61 -2.61 2.16
CA THR A 8 -1.21 -3.87 2.61
C THR A 8 -0.94 -4.15 4.09
N SER A 9 0.24 -3.78 4.59
CA SER A 9 0.59 -3.97 6.00
C SER A 9 -0.39 -3.28 6.95
N VAL A 10 -0.89 -2.11 6.58
CA VAL A 10 -1.83 -1.34 7.40
C VAL A 10 -3.18 -2.04 7.50
N LEU A 11 -3.61 -2.64 6.39
CA LEU A 11 -4.89 -3.37 6.35
C LEU A 11 -4.84 -4.66 7.17
N ILE A 12 -3.66 -5.27 7.27
CA ILE A 12 -3.49 -6.52 8.03
C ILE A 12 -3.38 -6.24 9.52
N SER A 13 -2.56 -5.26 9.91
CA SER A 13 -2.18 -5.04 11.30
C SER A 13 -2.82 -3.81 11.93
N GLY A 14 -3.61 -3.04 11.16
CA GLY A 14 -4.11 -1.76 11.61
C GLY A 14 -2.98 -0.72 11.69
N PHE A 15 -3.30 0.46 12.17
CA PHE A 15 -2.32 1.53 12.34
C PHE A 15 -2.59 2.16 13.70
N PRO A 16 -1.93 1.68 14.77
CA PRO A 16 -2.29 2.05 16.15
C PRO A 16 -2.26 3.54 16.44
N SER A 17 -1.39 4.31 15.76
CA SER A 17 -1.31 5.75 15.95
C SER A 17 -2.40 6.51 15.20
N LEU A 18 -3.21 5.82 14.38
CA LEU A 18 -4.24 6.46 13.58
C LEU A 18 -5.58 6.41 14.33
N GLN A 19 -6.05 7.55 14.76
CA GLN A 19 -7.36 7.68 15.41
C GLN A 19 -8.45 7.91 14.37
N ILE A 20 -9.70 7.64 14.73
CA ILE A 20 -10.82 7.83 13.80
C ILE A 20 -10.88 9.26 13.28
N GLU A 21 -10.68 10.23 14.16
CA GLU A 21 -10.70 11.64 13.78
C GLU A 21 -9.51 12.04 12.92
N ASP A 22 -8.46 11.22 12.92
CA ASP A 22 -7.26 11.47 12.10
C ASP A 22 -7.31 10.78 10.74
N ILE A 23 -8.33 9.93 10.51
CA ILE A 23 -8.46 9.20 9.24
C ILE A 23 -8.89 10.21 8.17
N PRO A 24 -8.09 10.36 7.10
CA PRO A 24 -8.46 11.29 6.03
C PRO A 24 -9.79 10.91 5.40
N GLU A 25 -10.53 11.94 4.95
CA GLU A 25 -11.80 11.75 4.27
C GLU A 25 -11.71 10.82 3.07
N THR A 26 -10.60 10.91 2.35
CA THR A 26 -10.37 10.06 1.19
C THR A 26 -9.26 9.06 1.50
N MET A 27 -9.68 7.84 1.78
CA MET A 27 -8.77 6.72 1.97
C MET A 27 -8.81 5.84 0.73
N ALA A 28 -7.67 5.31 0.33
CA ALA A 28 -7.60 4.51 -0.87
C ALA A 28 -6.62 3.36 -0.71
N ILE A 29 -6.74 2.39 -1.58
CA ILE A 29 -5.80 1.29 -1.72
C ILE A 29 -5.49 1.09 -3.20
N SER A 30 -4.33 0.50 -3.48
CA SER A 30 -3.99 0.07 -4.83
C SER A 30 -4.70 -1.25 -5.14
N VAL A 31 -5.03 -1.47 -6.41
CA VAL A 31 -5.54 -2.77 -6.88
C VAL A 31 -4.53 -3.88 -6.59
N ILE A 32 -3.23 -3.54 -6.52
CA ILE A 32 -2.17 -4.49 -6.15
C ILE A 32 -2.40 -5.06 -4.76
N THR A 33 -2.87 -4.23 -3.84
CA THR A 33 -3.20 -4.66 -2.47
C THR A 33 -4.25 -5.77 -2.46
N LEU A 34 -5.26 -5.68 -3.32
CA LEU A 34 -6.25 -6.75 -3.43
C LEU A 34 -5.58 -8.07 -3.86
N GLY A 35 -4.65 -8.00 -4.80
CA GLY A 35 -3.89 -9.18 -5.22
C GLY A 35 -3.08 -9.78 -4.10
N GLU A 36 -2.42 -8.94 -3.31
CA GLU A 36 -1.63 -9.40 -2.17
C GLU A 36 -2.51 -10.04 -1.09
N LEU A 37 -3.67 -9.47 -0.81
CA LEU A 37 -4.61 -10.05 0.15
C LEU A 37 -5.16 -11.39 -0.37
N ARG A 38 -5.44 -11.47 -1.66
CA ARG A 38 -5.87 -12.74 -2.27
C ARG A 38 -4.80 -13.82 -2.16
N ALA A 39 -3.56 -13.46 -2.43
CA ALA A 39 -2.44 -14.40 -2.27
C ALA A 39 -2.35 -14.88 -0.81
N GLY A 40 -2.54 -13.99 0.16
CA GLY A 40 -2.56 -14.36 1.56
C GLY A 40 -3.63 -15.40 1.89
N VAL A 41 -4.81 -15.29 1.28
CA VAL A 41 -5.87 -16.29 1.44
C VAL A 41 -5.40 -17.65 0.93
N ARG A 42 -4.85 -17.67 -0.28
CA ARG A 42 -4.45 -18.93 -0.95
C ARG A 42 -3.26 -19.57 -0.27
N LEU A 43 -2.39 -18.79 0.36
CA LEU A 43 -1.18 -19.29 1.03
C LEU A 43 -1.39 -19.63 2.50
N ALA A 44 -2.60 -19.42 3.04
CA ALA A 44 -2.88 -19.74 4.44
C ALA A 44 -2.71 -21.24 4.68
N SER A 45 -2.03 -21.57 5.79
CA SER A 45 -1.64 -22.96 6.11
C SER A 45 -2.78 -23.81 6.67
N ASP A 46 -3.80 -23.17 7.23
CA ASP A 46 -4.91 -23.88 7.86
C ASP A 46 -6.25 -23.20 7.55
N PRO A 47 -7.38 -23.94 7.73
CA PRO A 47 -8.69 -23.41 7.38
C PRO A 47 -9.12 -22.20 8.20
N VAL A 48 -8.71 -22.11 9.46
CA VAL A 48 -9.07 -20.98 10.32
C VAL A 48 -8.40 -19.69 9.83
N ALA A 49 -7.10 -19.75 9.56
CA ALA A 49 -6.36 -18.61 9.01
C ALA A 49 -6.93 -18.22 7.64
N ARG A 50 -7.24 -19.20 6.81
CA ARG A 50 -7.80 -18.92 5.47
C ARG A 50 -9.13 -18.21 5.55
N ALA A 51 -10.01 -18.66 6.44
CA ALA A 51 -11.32 -18.05 6.62
C ALA A 51 -11.18 -16.60 7.12
N ALA A 52 -10.29 -16.36 8.07
CA ALA A 52 -10.04 -15.01 8.59
C ALA A 52 -9.51 -14.08 7.51
N ARG A 53 -8.58 -14.55 6.69
CA ARG A 53 -8.01 -13.76 5.61
C ARG A 53 -9.02 -13.49 4.50
N GLN A 54 -9.88 -14.46 4.19
CA GLN A 54 -10.95 -14.29 3.23
C GLN A 54 -11.95 -13.23 3.72
N GLU A 55 -12.29 -13.26 4.98
CA GLU A 55 -13.20 -12.28 5.60
C GLU A 55 -12.61 -10.88 5.50
N ARG A 56 -11.31 -10.73 5.77
CA ARG A 56 -10.62 -9.45 5.62
C ARG A 56 -10.66 -8.96 4.18
N LEU A 57 -10.39 -9.86 3.22
CA LEU A 57 -10.41 -9.49 1.80
C LEU A 57 -11.79 -8.96 1.39
N VAL A 58 -12.86 -9.63 1.81
CA VAL A 58 -14.22 -9.20 1.50
C VAL A 58 -14.48 -7.83 2.11
N ALA A 59 -14.09 -7.62 3.38
CA ALA A 59 -14.30 -6.35 4.06
C ALA A 59 -13.56 -5.20 3.36
N VAL A 60 -12.34 -5.44 2.91
CA VAL A 60 -11.55 -4.44 2.19
C VAL A 60 -12.20 -4.11 0.86
N ARG A 61 -12.64 -5.12 0.11
CA ARG A 61 -13.31 -4.89 -1.18
C ARG A 61 -14.62 -4.13 -1.03
N ASP A 62 -15.34 -4.35 0.07
CA ASP A 62 -16.58 -3.63 0.33
C ASP A 62 -16.32 -2.18 0.75
N ALA A 63 -15.20 -1.92 1.42
CA ALA A 63 -14.88 -0.60 1.97
C ALA A 63 -14.19 0.33 0.97
N PHE A 64 -13.43 -0.21 0.01
CA PHE A 64 -12.57 0.59 -0.85
C PHE A 64 -12.87 0.40 -2.33
N GLN A 65 -12.75 1.50 -3.07
CA GLN A 65 -12.67 1.48 -4.53
C GLN A 65 -11.17 1.46 -4.87
N PRO A 66 -10.64 0.34 -5.38
CA PRO A 66 -9.18 0.27 -5.60
C PRO A 66 -8.75 1.14 -6.76
N ILE A 67 -7.57 1.72 -6.63
CA ILE A 67 -6.95 2.53 -7.69
C ILE A 67 -6.24 1.57 -8.63
N LEU A 68 -6.57 1.66 -9.91
CA LEU A 68 -5.99 0.80 -10.94
C LEU A 68 -4.57 1.26 -11.28
N VAL A 69 -3.76 0.31 -11.76
CA VAL A 69 -2.44 0.62 -12.32
C VAL A 69 -2.67 1.10 -13.75
N ASP A 70 -2.78 2.41 -13.88
CA ASP A 70 -3.00 3.06 -15.17
C ASP A 70 -1.67 3.62 -15.71
N GLU A 71 -1.74 4.39 -16.77
CA GLU A 71 -0.56 4.97 -17.40
C GLU A 71 0.18 5.93 -16.46
N ALA A 72 -0.56 6.74 -15.70
CA ALA A 72 0.05 7.67 -14.76
C ALA A 72 0.81 6.91 -13.66
N VAL A 73 0.21 5.85 -13.13
CA VAL A 73 0.90 4.99 -12.14
C VAL A 73 2.15 4.35 -12.76
N ALA A 74 2.07 3.91 -14.01
CA ALA A 74 3.21 3.31 -14.70
C ALA A 74 4.37 4.29 -14.85
N GLU A 75 4.09 5.56 -15.18
CA GLU A 75 5.12 6.59 -15.26
C GLU A 75 5.79 6.82 -13.92
N HIS A 76 4.99 6.98 -12.87
CA HIS A 76 5.52 7.14 -11.51
C HIS A 76 6.28 5.92 -11.03
N TYR A 77 5.84 4.72 -11.45
CA TYR A 77 6.57 3.49 -11.17
C TYR A 77 7.99 3.55 -11.76
N GLY A 78 8.12 4.02 -12.99
CA GLY A 78 9.43 4.20 -13.62
C GLY A 78 10.33 5.13 -12.82
N ASP A 79 9.78 6.24 -12.33
CA ASP A 79 10.53 7.21 -11.53
C ASP A 79 10.98 6.60 -10.20
N VAL A 80 10.08 5.90 -9.51
CA VAL A 80 10.39 5.26 -8.21
C VAL A 80 11.43 4.14 -8.40
N LEU A 81 11.28 3.36 -9.46
CA LEU A 81 12.24 2.31 -9.80
C LEU A 81 13.64 2.89 -10.04
N ALA A 82 13.72 4.01 -10.75
CA ALA A 82 15.00 4.67 -10.99
C ALA A 82 15.64 5.13 -9.68
N VAL A 83 14.87 5.69 -8.77
CA VAL A 83 15.36 6.08 -7.44
C VAL A 83 15.88 4.85 -6.68
N ALA A 84 15.13 3.76 -6.68
CA ALA A 84 15.53 2.53 -5.99
C ALA A 84 16.84 1.98 -6.54
N ARG A 85 16.98 1.90 -7.85
CA ARG A 85 18.18 1.39 -8.49
C ARG A 85 19.38 2.30 -8.28
N SER A 86 19.18 3.61 -8.34
CA SER A 86 20.25 4.58 -8.07
C SER A 86 20.77 4.48 -6.64
N ALA A 87 19.90 4.10 -5.70
CA ALA A 87 20.27 3.92 -4.30
C ALA A 87 20.79 2.50 -4.01
N GLY A 88 20.88 1.63 -5.02
CA GLY A 88 21.34 0.26 -4.85
C GLY A 88 20.33 -0.61 -4.08
N ARG A 89 19.05 -0.24 -4.09
CA ARG A 89 18.03 -0.97 -3.36
C ARG A 89 17.36 -2.02 -4.23
N THR A 90 17.18 -3.22 -3.67
CA THR A 90 16.40 -4.28 -4.29
C THR A 90 15.03 -4.28 -3.62
N THR A 91 13.98 -4.00 -4.38
CA THR A 91 12.62 -3.89 -3.86
C THR A 91 11.67 -4.66 -4.78
N LYS A 92 10.67 -5.31 -4.18
CA LYS A 92 9.65 -6.01 -4.96
C LYS A 92 8.88 -5.04 -5.85
N ALA A 93 8.55 -5.50 -7.05
CA ALA A 93 7.78 -4.69 -7.99
C ALA A 93 6.43 -4.25 -7.40
N THR A 94 5.80 -5.10 -6.60
CA THR A 94 4.51 -4.77 -5.98
C THR A 94 4.63 -3.62 -4.99
N ASP A 95 5.71 -3.58 -4.21
CA ASP A 95 5.95 -2.47 -3.28
C ASP A 95 6.19 -1.17 -4.06
N LEU A 96 6.94 -1.25 -5.16
CA LEU A 96 7.18 -0.09 -6.03
C LEU A 96 5.88 0.41 -6.64
N LEU A 97 4.98 -0.49 -7.04
CA LEU A 97 3.69 -0.10 -7.63
C LEU A 97 2.78 0.59 -6.60
N ILE A 98 2.82 0.16 -5.35
CA ILE A 98 2.05 0.81 -4.29
C ILE A 98 2.59 2.22 -4.04
N ILE A 99 3.91 2.37 -3.96
CA ILE A 99 4.54 3.70 -3.81
C ILE A 99 4.17 4.58 -5.01
N ALA A 100 4.26 4.04 -6.22
CA ALA A 100 3.92 4.76 -7.43
C ALA A 100 2.47 5.22 -7.44
N THR A 101 1.57 4.42 -6.90
CA THR A 101 0.16 4.78 -6.81
C THR A 101 -0.04 5.99 -5.88
N ALA A 102 0.65 6.00 -4.75
CA ALA A 102 0.62 7.15 -3.85
C ALA A 102 1.15 8.40 -4.55
N SER A 103 2.27 8.26 -5.26
CA SER A 103 2.89 9.37 -6.00
C SER A 103 1.96 9.90 -7.08
N ALA A 104 1.42 9.02 -7.92
CA ALA A 104 0.57 9.41 -9.05
C ALA A 104 -0.72 10.09 -8.61
N THR A 105 -1.21 9.78 -7.41
CA THR A 105 -2.48 10.33 -6.91
C THR A 105 -2.28 11.43 -5.87
N GLY A 106 -1.04 11.79 -5.57
CA GLY A 106 -0.73 12.83 -4.58
C GLY A 106 -1.16 12.49 -3.17
N ARG A 107 -1.17 11.20 -2.82
CA ARG A 107 -1.61 10.74 -1.50
C ARG A 107 -0.43 10.46 -0.58
N THR A 108 -0.68 10.62 0.72
CA THR A 108 0.25 10.19 1.75
C THR A 108 0.22 8.66 1.85
N LEU A 109 1.38 8.04 1.84
CA LEU A 109 1.49 6.59 2.00
C LEU A 109 1.53 6.23 3.48
N TYR A 110 0.62 5.36 3.92
CA TYR A 110 0.62 4.79 5.27
C TYR A 110 1.15 3.37 5.19
N THR A 111 2.22 3.09 5.91
CA THR A 111 2.85 1.77 5.88
C THR A 111 3.52 1.43 7.21
N HIS A 112 3.58 0.13 7.52
CA HIS A 112 4.37 -0.40 8.65
C HIS A 112 5.76 -0.84 8.21
N ASP A 113 6.01 -0.91 6.90
CA ASP A 113 7.29 -1.39 6.37
C ASP A 113 8.28 -0.24 6.32
N SER A 114 9.31 -0.29 7.20
CA SER A 114 10.31 0.78 7.30
C SER A 114 11.15 0.91 6.03
N ARG A 115 11.38 -0.18 5.32
CA ARG A 115 12.16 -0.15 4.07
C ARG A 115 11.36 0.51 2.97
N GLN A 116 10.08 0.21 2.89
CA GLN A 116 9.17 0.85 1.93
C GLN A 116 9.01 2.35 2.26
N ALA A 117 8.86 2.68 3.54
CA ALA A 117 8.76 4.07 3.97
C ALA A 117 10.01 4.86 3.57
N ALA A 118 11.19 4.30 3.79
CA ALA A 118 12.45 4.96 3.44
C ALA A 118 12.56 5.20 1.93
N LEU A 119 12.17 4.22 1.12
CA LEU A 119 12.21 4.36 -0.33
C LEU A 119 11.21 5.40 -0.82
N ALA A 120 10.00 5.39 -0.28
CA ALA A 120 8.97 6.37 -0.64
C ALA A 120 9.44 7.79 -0.29
N GLN A 121 10.04 7.97 0.88
CA GLN A 121 10.60 9.28 1.27
C GLN A 121 11.71 9.71 0.32
N ALA A 122 12.60 8.79 -0.06
CA ALA A 122 13.67 9.09 -1.01
C ALA A 122 13.11 9.51 -2.38
N ALA A 123 11.94 9.00 -2.74
CA ALA A 123 11.25 9.35 -3.98
C ALA A 123 10.38 10.62 -3.85
N GLY A 124 10.41 11.29 -2.71
CA GLY A 124 9.69 12.54 -2.50
C GLY A 124 8.24 12.38 -2.09
N ILE A 125 7.82 11.20 -1.66
CA ILE A 125 6.44 10.93 -1.25
C ILE A 125 6.31 11.15 0.25
N VAL A 126 5.21 11.78 0.68
CA VAL A 126 4.91 11.95 2.09
C VAL A 126 4.48 10.60 2.67
N VAL A 127 5.07 10.24 3.81
CA VAL A 127 4.85 8.92 4.43
C VAL A 127 4.47 9.09 5.88
N GLN A 128 3.49 8.29 6.31
CA GLN A 128 3.20 8.05 7.70
C GLN A 128 3.60 6.61 8.01
N SER A 129 4.55 6.45 8.89
CA SER A 129 5.07 5.13 9.24
C SER A 129 4.96 4.92 10.74
N ASN A 130 4.57 3.68 11.11
CA ASN A 130 4.56 3.24 12.50
C ASN A 130 5.65 2.19 12.75
N ALA A 131 6.55 2.08 11.80
CA ALA A 131 7.66 1.12 11.89
C ALA A 131 8.74 1.61 12.85
#